data_f75c49cae7fd6a8009d4d46c34007674
#
_entry.id   f75c49cae7fd6a8009d4d46c34007674
#
_cell.length_a   1.000
_cell.length_b   1.000
_cell.length_c   1.000
_cell.angle_alpha   90.00
_cell.angle_beta   90.00
_cell.angle_gamma   90.00
#
_symmetry.space_group_name_H-M   'P 1'
#
loop_
_entity.id
_entity.type
_entity.pdbx_description
1 polymer ?
#
loop_
_entity_poly.entity_id
_entity_poly.type
_entity_poly.pdbx_seq_one_letter_code
_entity_poly.pdbx_strand_id
1 'polypeptide(L)'
;MLEFDVSLLQIQVFLAVAEQHSFSKAAEQVNLEQSTVSRRIGVLERELGVWLFRREERPVGLTEAGELLYSRWRPLLAAFEQSVQVLERFRTTGASRLR
;
A
#
# COMPACT_ATOMS: atom_id res chain seq x y z
N MET A 1 17.71 10.63 10.29
CA MET A 1 17.41 9.76 9.14
C MET A 1 16.70 8.51 9.58
N LEU A 2 15.65 8.14 8.89
CA LEU A 2 14.91 6.94 9.19
C LEU A 2 15.67 5.71 8.68
N GLU A 3 15.61 4.64 9.48
CA GLU A 3 16.38 3.43 9.16
C GLU A 3 15.47 2.23 8.98
N PHE A 4 14.36 2.41 8.29
CA PHE A 4 13.53 1.28 7.96
C PHE A 4 13.36 1.21 6.45
N ASP A 5 13.15 0.00 5.98
CA ASP A 5 13.08 -0.31 4.57
C ASP A 5 11.63 -0.59 4.19
N VAL A 6 10.95 0.45 3.71
CA VAL A 6 9.56 0.33 3.28
C VAL A 6 9.47 0.65 1.80
N SER A 7 8.98 -0.31 1.03
CA SER A 7 8.86 -0.16 -0.41
C SER A 7 7.47 0.34 -0.80
N LEU A 8 7.37 0.84 -2.03
CA LEU A 8 6.07 1.25 -2.57
C LEU A 8 5.08 0.08 -2.56
N LEU A 9 5.56 -1.13 -2.87
CA LEU A 9 4.67 -2.29 -2.87
C LEU A 9 4.10 -2.55 -1.48
N GLN A 10 4.90 -2.37 -0.43
CA GLN A 10 4.39 -2.55 0.92
C GLN A 10 3.32 -1.52 1.26
N ILE A 11 3.49 -0.28 0.79
CA ILE A 11 2.47 0.75 0.96
C ILE A 11 1.19 0.34 0.25
N GLN A 12 1.29 -0.12 -1.00
CA GLN A 12 0.14 -0.56 -1.77
C GLN A 12 -0.58 -1.73 -1.11
N VAL A 13 0.19 -2.71 -0.62
CA VAL A 13 -0.37 -3.89 0.04
C VAL A 13 -1.08 -3.49 1.33
N PHE A 14 -0.46 -2.63 2.13
CA PHE A 14 -1.08 -2.16 3.36
C PHE A 14 -2.41 -1.46 3.07
N LEU A 15 -2.43 -0.54 2.10
CA LEU A 15 -3.65 0.19 1.77
C LEU A 15 -4.74 -0.74 1.24
N ALA A 16 -4.36 -1.76 0.46
CA ALA A 16 -5.33 -2.70 -0.07
C ALA A 16 -6.00 -3.48 1.06
N VAL A 17 -5.23 -3.99 2.02
CA VAL A 17 -5.81 -4.74 3.14
C VAL A 17 -6.71 -3.83 3.98
N ALA A 18 -6.26 -2.61 4.21
CA ALA A 18 -7.03 -1.65 4.99
C ALA A 18 -8.38 -1.34 4.32
N GLU A 19 -8.39 -1.21 3.01
CA GLU A 19 -9.61 -0.85 2.28
C GLU A 19 -10.54 -2.04 2.07
N GLN A 20 -9.96 -3.23 1.86
CA GLN A 20 -10.78 -4.43 1.63
C GLN A 20 -11.22 -5.12 2.91
N HIS A 21 -10.57 -4.82 4.03
CA HIS A 21 -10.81 -5.49 5.31
C HIS A 21 -10.67 -7.01 5.18
N SER A 22 -9.78 -7.44 4.29
CA SER A 22 -9.61 -8.85 3.95
C SER A 22 -8.27 -9.05 3.28
N PHE A 23 -7.49 -10.01 3.78
CA PHE A 23 -6.21 -10.34 3.15
C PHE A 23 -6.41 -10.99 1.79
N SER A 24 -7.43 -11.84 1.66
CA SER A 24 -7.66 -12.52 0.38
C SER A 24 -8.13 -11.55 -0.70
N LYS A 25 -9.03 -10.63 -0.36
CA LYS A 25 -9.49 -9.64 -1.34
C LYS A 25 -8.39 -8.66 -1.70
N ALA A 26 -7.57 -8.28 -0.72
CA ALA A 26 -6.43 -7.41 -1.01
C ALA A 26 -5.45 -8.09 -1.96
N ALA A 27 -5.23 -9.39 -1.74
CA ALA A 27 -4.32 -10.14 -2.62
C ALA A 27 -4.81 -10.11 -4.06
N GLU A 28 -6.11 -10.26 -4.27
CA GLU A 28 -6.68 -10.16 -5.61
C GLU A 28 -6.44 -8.78 -6.20
N GLN A 29 -6.66 -7.73 -5.38
CA GLN A 29 -6.52 -6.36 -5.84
C GLN A 29 -5.09 -6.04 -6.29
N VAL A 30 -4.10 -6.54 -5.56
CA VAL A 30 -2.69 -6.25 -5.88
C VAL A 30 -2.04 -7.34 -6.72
N ASN A 31 -2.81 -8.35 -7.10
CA ASN A 31 -2.36 -9.44 -7.97
C ASN A 31 -1.19 -10.21 -7.36
N LEU A 32 -1.34 -10.56 -6.09
CA LEU A 32 -0.37 -11.36 -5.34
C LEU A 32 -1.10 -12.50 -4.65
N GLU A 33 -0.35 -13.50 -4.22
CA GLU A 33 -0.92 -14.56 -3.40
C GLU A 33 -1.17 -14.06 -1.98
N GLN A 34 -2.19 -14.62 -1.34
CA GLN A 34 -2.56 -14.18 0.01
C GLN A 34 -1.41 -14.38 0.99
N SER A 35 -0.67 -15.48 0.88
CA SER A 35 0.47 -15.73 1.76
C SER A 35 1.54 -14.64 1.60
N THR A 36 1.72 -14.16 0.37
CA THR A 36 2.68 -13.08 0.11
C THR A 36 2.21 -11.79 0.76
N VAL A 37 0.92 -11.47 0.63
CA VAL A 37 0.35 -10.27 1.26
C VAL A 37 0.54 -10.34 2.77
N SER A 38 0.19 -11.48 3.36
CA SER A 38 0.30 -11.66 4.82
C SER A 38 1.75 -11.49 5.28
N ARG A 39 2.70 -12.05 4.53
CA ARG A 39 4.11 -11.96 4.89
C ARG A 39 4.62 -10.52 4.78
N ARG A 40 4.24 -9.82 3.72
CA ARG A 40 4.69 -8.43 3.54
C ARG A 40 4.13 -7.51 4.61
N ILE A 41 2.89 -7.75 5.03
CA ILE A 41 2.33 -6.99 6.15
C ILE A 41 3.10 -7.30 7.43
N GLY A 42 3.43 -8.56 7.67
CA GLY A 42 4.21 -8.94 8.84
C GLY A 42 5.58 -8.29 8.87
N VAL A 43 6.24 -8.22 7.71
CA VAL A 43 7.54 -7.54 7.61
C VAL A 43 7.38 -6.05 7.92
N LEU A 44 6.34 -5.43 7.36
CA LEU A 44 6.08 -4.02 7.59
C LEU A 44 5.84 -3.74 9.07
N GLU A 45 5.04 -4.57 9.72
CA GLU A 45 4.77 -4.39 11.15
C GLU A 45 6.04 -4.51 11.99
N ARG A 46 6.91 -5.46 11.62
CA ARG A 46 8.19 -5.61 12.32
C ARG A 46 9.10 -4.40 12.09
N GLU A 47 9.14 -3.91 10.85
CA GLU A 47 9.97 -2.76 10.53
C GLU A 47 9.53 -1.52 11.29
N LEU A 48 8.22 -1.32 11.42
CA LEU A 48 7.67 -0.14 12.09
C LEU A 48 7.52 -0.33 13.59
N GLY A 49 7.59 -1.59 14.06
CA GLY A 49 7.53 -1.90 15.49
C GLY A 49 6.15 -1.79 16.10
N VAL A 50 5.09 -1.85 15.29
CA VAL A 50 3.71 -1.79 15.78
C VAL A 50 2.84 -2.73 14.99
N TRP A 51 1.76 -3.21 15.62
CA TRP A 51 0.73 -3.94 14.90
C TRP A 51 -0.14 -2.94 14.16
N LEU A 52 -0.45 -3.25 12.91
CA LEU A 52 -1.29 -2.39 12.07
C LEU A 52 -2.69 -2.96 11.90
N PHE A 53 -2.85 -4.28 12.04
CA PHE A 53 -4.12 -4.95 11.81
C PHE A 53 -4.50 -5.82 12.99
N ARG A 54 -5.81 -5.92 13.23
CA ARG A 54 -6.39 -6.87 14.17
C ARG A 54 -6.78 -8.11 13.38
N ARG A 55 -5.82 -9.05 13.27
CA ARG A 55 -5.97 -10.17 12.34
C ARG A 55 -7.02 -11.17 12.76
N GLU A 56 -7.34 -11.22 14.05
CA GLU A 56 -8.37 -12.15 14.56
C GLU A 56 -9.77 -11.70 14.24
N GLU A 57 -9.96 -10.43 13.91
CA GLU A 57 -11.28 -9.90 13.61
C GLU A 57 -11.69 -10.21 12.18
N ARG A 58 -12.98 -10.41 11.98
CA ARG A 58 -13.57 -10.57 10.64
C ARG A 58 -14.80 -9.71 10.56
N PRO A 59 -14.82 -8.69 9.68
CA PRO A 59 -13.74 -8.30 8.76
C PRO A 59 -12.50 -7.79 9.49
N VAL A 60 -11.37 -7.87 8.82
CA VAL A 60 -10.10 -7.44 9.40
C VAL A 60 -10.12 -5.94 9.64
N GLY A 61 -9.79 -5.55 10.87
CA GLY A 61 -9.79 -4.14 11.24
C GLY A 61 -8.38 -3.60 11.41
N LEU A 62 -8.28 -2.28 11.48
CA LEU A 62 -7.03 -1.59 11.75
C LEU A 62 -6.88 -1.35 13.24
N THR A 63 -5.64 -1.42 13.72
CA THR A 63 -5.33 -0.90 15.04
C THR A 63 -5.32 0.62 14.98
N GLU A 64 -5.16 1.26 16.14
CA GLU A 64 -5.03 2.71 16.18
C GLU A 64 -3.83 3.16 15.33
N ALA A 65 -2.70 2.44 15.45
CA ALA A 65 -1.52 2.75 14.65
C ALA A 65 -1.81 2.58 13.17
N GLY A 66 -2.56 1.52 12.82
CA GLY A 66 -2.92 1.28 11.43
C GLY A 66 -3.81 2.38 10.87
N GLU A 67 -4.76 2.87 11.68
CA GLU A 67 -5.63 3.95 11.23
C GLU A 67 -4.84 5.23 10.99
N LEU A 68 -3.90 5.54 11.88
CA LEU A 68 -3.05 6.71 11.68
C LEU A 68 -2.24 6.57 10.41
N LEU A 69 -1.64 5.40 10.22
CA LEU A 69 -0.81 5.17 9.03
C LEU A 69 -1.64 5.26 7.76
N TYR A 70 -2.84 4.70 7.78
CA TYR A 70 -3.74 4.77 6.62
C TYR A 70 -4.05 6.23 6.26
N SER A 71 -4.34 7.05 7.27
CA SER A 71 -4.67 8.45 7.03
C SER A 71 -3.49 9.22 6.42
N ARG A 72 -2.27 8.79 6.69
CA ARG A 72 -1.08 9.44 6.16
C ARG A 72 -0.67 8.91 4.80
N TRP A 73 -0.78 7.59 4.62
CA TRP A 73 -0.27 6.95 3.40
C TRP A 73 -1.25 7.00 2.24
N ARG A 74 -2.55 7.01 2.51
CA ARG A 74 -3.53 7.06 1.42
C ARG A 74 -3.33 8.29 0.53
N PRO A 75 -3.22 9.51 1.09
CA PRO A 75 -2.96 10.67 0.23
C PRO A 75 -1.58 10.64 -0.43
N LEU A 76 -0.58 10.03 0.21
CA LEU A 76 0.74 9.91 -0.40
C LEU A 76 0.69 9.07 -1.66
N LEU A 77 0.02 7.92 -1.60
CA LEU A 77 -0.10 7.06 -2.77
C LEU A 77 -0.90 7.75 -3.87
N ALA A 78 -1.99 8.45 -3.50
CA ALA A 78 -2.78 9.18 -4.48
C ALA A 78 -1.93 10.24 -5.19
N ALA A 79 -1.09 10.97 -4.44
CA ALA A 79 -0.21 11.98 -5.02
C ALA A 79 0.81 11.34 -5.96
N PHE A 80 1.35 10.19 -5.56
CA PHE A 80 2.28 9.47 -6.41
C PHE A 80 1.62 9.08 -7.73
N GLU A 81 0.43 8.49 -7.65
CA GLU A 81 -0.30 8.06 -8.85
C GLU A 81 -0.65 9.24 -9.74
N GLN A 82 -1.05 10.36 -9.16
CA GLN A 82 -1.36 11.55 -9.93
C GLN A 82 -0.13 12.10 -10.63
N SER A 83 1.03 12.03 -9.99
CA SER A 83 2.26 12.53 -10.61
C SER A 83 2.61 11.74 -11.87
N VAL A 84 2.30 10.44 -11.87
CA VAL A 84 2.52 9.61 -13.06
C VAL A 84 1.50 9.96 -14.14
N GLN A 85 0.24 10.16 -13.74
CA GLN A 85 -0.82 10.48 -14.71
C GLN A 85 -0.59 11.81 -15.41
N VAL A 86 0.05 12.76 -14.74
CA VAL A 86 0.35 14.05 -15.36
C VAL A 86 1.20 13.88 -16.62
N LEU A 87 2.00 12.82 -16.68
CA LEU A 87 2.86 12.58 -17.84
C LEU A 87 2.12 12.06 -19.07
N GLU A 88 0.83 11.70 -18.92
CA GLU A 88 0.04 11.18 -20.03
C GLU A 88 0.00 12.15 -21.20
N ARG A 89 -0.13 13.45 -20.91
CA ARG A 89 -0.21 14.45 -21.98
C ARG A 89 1.06 14.49 -22.83
N PHE A 90 2.21 14.22 -22.21
CA PHE A 90 3.47 14.15 -22.97
C PHE A 90 3.51 12.93 -23.87
N ARG A 91 2.96 11.82 -23.41
CA ARG A 91 2.90 10.61 -24.20
C ARG A 91 1.99 10.77 -25.39
N THR A 92 0.81 11.40 -25.19
CA THR A 92 -0.16 11.59 -26.27
C THR A 92 0.33 12.58 -27.31
N THR A 93 1.07 13.62 -26.89
CA THR A 93 1.61 14.61 -27.83
C THR A 93 2.93 14.16 -28.45
N GLY A 94 3.56 13.15 -27.88
CA GLY A 94 4.86 12.70 -28.36
C GLY A 94 6.01 13.62 -27.99
N ALA A 95 5.77 14.63 -27.15
CA ALA A 95 6.77 15.65 -26.86
C ALA A 95 8.00 15.10 -26.12
N SER A 96 7.82 14.02 -25.33
CA SER A 96 8.91 13.45 -24.54
C SER A 96 8.91 11.94 -24.59
N ARG A 97 8.55 11.37 -25.72
CA ARG A 97 8.43 9.92 -25.83
C ARG A 97 9.79 9.25 -25.79
N LEU A 98 9.79 8.11 -25.16
CA LEU A 98 10.96 7.22 -25.22
C LEU A 98 11.11 6.63 -26.62
N ARG A 99 12.33 6.30 -26.95
CA ARG A 99 12.64 5.70 -28.24
C ARG A 99 13.17 4.31 -28.07
#